data_16ec212097bf1fe177c0644448a3103a
#
_entry.id   16ec212097bf1fe177c0644448a3103a
#
_cell.length_a   1.000
_cell.length_b   1.000
_cell.length_c   1.000
_cell.angle_alpha   90.00
_cell.angle_beta   90.00
_cell.angle_gamma   90.00
#
_symmetry.space_group_name_H-M   'P 1'
#
loop_
_entity.id
_entity.type
_entity.pdbx_description
1 polymer ?
#
loop_
_entity_poly.entity_id
_entity_poly.type
_entity_poly.pdbx_seq_one_letter_code
_entity_poly.pdbx_strand_id
1 'polypeptide(L)'
;MEANKLYKNVLLLGIAGAVGALFNILVGFIGDICDVLVVAGFMGMYLRLKDLAEKSTPEDASGLKKLQLGALLYIVGVAVRMIPVVGWILGPITLIVAFIFMLLGYAGLKKSTTFPFKDAMGLPFVASIIGIVAAIFKIIPVVGTTVGNILLIVTFILILVGWKKINNAPAAA
;
A
#
# COMPACT_ATOMS: atom_id res chain seq x y z
N MET A 1 16.79 -13.58 -1.11
CA MET A 1 16.87 -13.08 0.30
C MET A 1 16.22 -11.71 0.51
N GLU A 2 16.32 -10.77 -0.41
CA GLU A 2 15.70 -9.42 -0.33
C GLU A 2 14.16 -9.48 -0.44
N ALA A 3 13.61 -10.31 -1.34
CA ALA A 3 12.16 -10.47 -1.52
C ALA A 3 11.45 -10.93 -0.24
N ASN A 4 12.08 -11.82 0.55
CA ASN A 4 11.52 -12.29 1.82
C ASN A 4 11.45 -11.19 2.89
N LYS A 5 12.44 -10.28 2.90
CA LYS A 5 12.43 -9.13 3.82
C LYS A 5 11.34 -8.12 3.42
N LEU A 6 11.16 -7.88 2.12
CA LEU A 6 10.08 -7.03 1.62
C LEU A 6 8.71 -7.62 1.96
N TYR A 7 8.54 -8.94 1.79
CA TYR A 7 7.30 -9.62 2.14
C TYR A 7 6.92 -9.44 3.62
N LYS A 8 7.87 -9.52 4.56
CA LYS A 8 7.59 -9.30 5.99
C LYS A 8 7.03 -7.90 6.27
N ASN A 9 7.55 -6.87 5.61
CA ASN A 9 7.04 -5.50 5.75
C ASN A 9 5.64 -5.37 5.12
N VAL A 10 5.40 -6.01 3.96
CA VAL A 10 4.08 -6.04 3.34
C VAL A 10 3.09 -6.87 4.16
N LEU A 11 3.54 -7.93 4.82
CA LEU A 11 2.71 -8.71 5.74
C LEU A 11 2.25 -7.86 6.93
N LEU A 12 3.18 -7.13 7.55
CA LEU A 12 2.87 -6.21 8.65
C LEU A 12 1.86 -5.14 8.20
N LEU A 13 2.13 -4.47 7.08
CA LEU A 13 1.25 -3.45 6.52
C LEU A 13 -0.13 -4.03 6.17
N GLY A 14 -0.20 -5.21 5.56
CA GLY A 14 -1.45 -5.83 5.14
C GLY A 14 -2.33 -6.22 6.33
N ILE A 15 -1.75 -6.87 7.35
CA ILE A 15 -2.48 -7.26 8.57
C ILE A 15 -2.88 -6.01 9.37
N ALA A 16 -1.94 -5.11 9.67
CA ALA A 16 -2.23 -3.91 10.45
C ALA A 16 -3.24 -3.01 9.75
N GLY A 17 -3.15 -2.89 8.41
CA GLY A 17 -4.08 -2.10 7.62
C GLY A 17 -5.50 -2.67 7.63
N ALA A 18 -5.67 -3.98 7.44
CA ALA A 18 -6.98 -4.64 7.47
C ALA A 18 -7.60 -4.59 8.88
N VAL A 19 -6.79 -4.88 9.91
CA VAL A 19 -7.22 -4.82 11.31
C VAL A 19 -7.55 -3.38 11.71
N GLY A 20 -6.69 -2.41 11.34
CA GLY A 20 -6.90 -0.99 11.61
C GLY A 20 -8.17 -0.44 10.98
N ALA A 21 -8.42 -0.78 9.72
CA ALA A 21 -9.65 -0.37 9.05
C ALA A 21 -10.90 -0.98 9.73
N LEU A 22 -10.84 -2.23 10.21
CA LEU A 22 -11.91 -2.86 10.97
C LEU A 22 -12.16 -2.15 12.31
N PHE A 23 -11.09 -1.88 13.06
CA PHE A 23 -11.19 -1.17 14.34
C PHE A 23 -11.63 0.29 14.19
N ASN A 24 -11.28 0.97 13.09
CA ASN A 24 -11.81 2.31 12.79
C ASN A 24 -13.34 2.31 12.57
N ILE A 25 -13.91 1.17 12.15
CA ILE A 25 -15.38 1.03 12.05
C ILE A 25 -16.00 0.85 13.44
N LEU A 26 -15.35 0.08 14.31
CA LEU A 26 -15.90 -0.34 15.62
C LEU A 26 -15.56 0.65 16.74
N VAL A 27 -14.31 1.08 16.83
CA VAL A 27 -13.77 1.95 17.89
C VAL A 27 -12.64 2.80 17.32
N GLY A 28 -12.92 4.05 16.94
CA GLY A 28 -11.98 4.93 16.23
C GLY A 28 -10.58 5.02 16.82
N PHE A 29 -10.45 5.11 18.18
CA PHE A 29 -9.15 5.22 18.86
C PHE A 29 -8.21 4.02 18.60
N ILE A 30 -8.76 2.80 18.54
CA ILE A 30 -7.94 1.60 18.26
C ILE A 30 -7.49 1.61 16.80
N GLY A 31 -8.32 2.15 15.91
CA GLY A 31 -7.96 2.37 14.51
C GLY A 31 -6.73 3.25 14.35
N ASP A 32 -6.63 4.33 15.11
CA ASP A 32 -5.47 5.24 15.08
C ASP A 32 -4.17 4.56 15.51
N ILE A 33 -4.21 3.67 16.51
CA ILE A 33 -3.05 2.86 16.90
C ILE A 33 -2.62 1.93 15.75
N CYS A 34 -3.58 1.31 15.08
CA CYS A 34 -3.27 0.46 13.92
C CYS A 34 -2.68 1.27 12.75
N ASP A 35 -3.09 2.51 12.55
CA ASP A 35 -2.49 3.39 11.54
C ASP A 35 -0.98 3.61 11.77
N VAL A 36 -0.53 3.68 13.02
CA VAL A 36 0.92 3.76 13.34
C VAL A 36 1.66 2.49 12.86
N LEU A 37 1.06 1.31 13.05
CA LEU A 37 1.64 0.06 12.56
C LEU A 37 1.64 -0.02 11.03
N VAL A 38 0.61 0.50 10.38
CA VAL A 38 0.55 0.62 8.91
C VAL A 38 1.66 1.54 8.40
N VAL A 39 1.87 2.69 9.05
CA VAL A 39 2.98 3.61 8.73
C VAL A 39 4.34 2.91 8.88
N ALA A 40 4.54 2.14 9.96
CA ALA A 40 5.77 1.37 10.15
C ALA A 40 5.98 0.34 9.03
N GLY A 41 4.90 -0.35 8.60
CA GLY A 41 4.93 -1.28 7.47
C GLY A 41 5.30 -0.59 6.15
N PHE A 42 4.70 0.57 5.86
CA PHE A 42 5.02 1.36 4.67
C PHE A 42 6.44 1.95 4.71
N MET A 43 6.94 2.35 5.88
CA MET A 43 8.32 2.80 6.03
C MET A 43 9.30 1.65 5.73
N GLY A 44 9.05 0.46 6.26
CA GLY A 44 9.83 -0.73 5.93
C GLY A 44 9.77 -1.07 4.44
N MET A 45 8.59 -0.97 3.82
CA MET A 45 8.41 -1.16 2.38
C MET A 45 9.19 -0.11 1.58
N TYR A 46 9.11 1.17 1.94
CA TYR A 46 9.84 2.27 1.30
C TYR A 46 11.35 2.01 1.26
N LEU A 47 11.94 1.64 2.41
CA LEU A 47 13.38 1.37 2.50
C LEU A 47 13.80 0.18 1.63
N ARG A 48 13.01 -0.90 1.62
CA ARG A 48 13.31 -2.09 0.83
C ARG A 48 13.11 -1.91 -0.67
N LEU A 49 12.12 -1.12 -1.06
CA LEU A 49 11.91 -0.77 -2.47
C LEU A 49 13.06 0.10 -2.99
N LYS A 50 13.66 0.96 -2.16
CA LYS A 50 14.86 1.72 -2.51
C LYS A 50 16.02 0.77 -2.83
N ASP A 51 16.37 -0.12 -1.89
CA ASP A 51 17.46 -1.08 -2.07
C ASP A 51 17.25 -1.97 -3.29
N LEU A 52 16.00 -2.38 -3.56
CA LEU A 52 15.66 -3.20 -4.69
C LEU A 52 15.77 -2.43 -6.02
N ALA A 53 15.32 -1.17 -6.05
CA ALA A 53 15.40 -0.33 -7.24
C ALA A 53 16.84 -0.04 -7.66
N GLU A 54 17.77 0.13 -6.68
CA GLU A 54 19.19 0.36 -6.95
C GLU A 54 19.89 -0.86 -7.59
N LYS A 55 19.34 -2.07 -7.39
CA LYS A 55 19.90 -3.34 -7.88
C LYS A 55 19.16 -3.90 -9.11
N SER A 56 18.12 -3.21 -9.57
CA SER A 56 17.24 -3.68 -10.64
C SER A 56 17.62 -3.03 -11.98
N THR A 57 17.09 -3.60 -13.07
CA THR A 57 17.20 -3.00 -14.41
C THR A 57 16.54 -1.61 -14.43
N PRO A 58 16.93 -0.71 -15.34
CA PRO A 58 16.29 0.62 -15.44
C PRO A 58 14.78 0.56 -15.62
N GLU A 59 14.27 -0.46 -16.34
CA GLU A 59 12.84 -0.69 -16.55
C GLU A 59 12.14 -0.98 -15.21
N ASP A 60 12.64 -1.95 -14.45
CA ASP A 60 12.09 -2.36 -13.15
C ASP A 60 12.27 -1.27 -12.10
N ALA A 61 13.42 -0.61 -12.09
CA ALA A 61 13.71 0.49 -11.17
C ALA A 61 12.69 1.63 -11.29
N SER A 62 12.20 1.92 -12.50
CA SER A 62 11.14 2.93 -12.71
C SER A 62 9.84 2.55 -12.00
N GLY A 63 9.41 1.27 -12.11
CA GLY A 63 8.23 0.76 -11.42
C GLY A 63 8.40 0.78 -9.89
N LEU A 64 9.55 0.30 -9.41
CA LEU A 64 9.89 0.24 -7.98
C LEU A 64 9.97 1.63 -7.34
N LYS A 65 10.53 2.64 -8.03
CA LYS A 65 10.56 4.04 -7.56
C LYS A 65 9.16 4.64 -7.44
N LYS A 66 8.24 4.30 -8.35
CA LYS A 66 6.84 4.73 -8.25
C LYS A 66 6.16 4.10 -7.04
N LEU A 67 6.39 2.80 -6.77
CA LEU A 67 5.91 2.15 -5.55
C LEU A 67 6.50 2.78 -4.30
N GLN A 68 7.79 3.11 -4.32
CA GLN A 68 8.47 3.79 -3.22
C GLN A 68 7.84 5.16 -2.94
N LEU A 69 7.58 5.95 -3.98
CA LEU A 69 6.91 7.25 -3.84
C LEU A 69 5.47 7.08 -3.33
N GLY A 70 4.74 6.07 -3.82
CA GLY A 70 3.40 5.73 -3.31
C GLY A 70 3.42 5.38 -1.82
N ALA A 71 4.40 4.59 -1.37
CA ALA A 71 4.56 4.25 0.04
C ALA A 71 4.85 5.50 0.90
N LEU A 72 5.72 6.38 0.44
CA LEU A 72 6.02 7.65 1.13
C LEU A 72 4.77 8.54 1.22
N LEU A 73 4.05 8.71 0.11
CA LEU A 73 2.83 9.51 0.09
C LEU A 73 1.72 8.92 0.97
N TYR A 74 1.66 7.59 1.12
CA TYR A 74 0.73 6.97 2.06
C TYR A 74 1.06 7.38 3.50
N ILE A 75 2.34 7.32 3.90
CA ILE A 75 2.80 7.77 5.23
C ILE A 75 2.43 9.24 5.46
N VAL A 76 2.70 10.10 4.48
CA VAL A 76 2.35 11.53 4.54
C VAL A 76 0.84 11.70 4.66
N GLY A 77 0.04 10.96 3.90
CA GLY A 77 -1.43 11.04 3.95
C GLY A 77 -2.00 10.67 5.31
N VAL A 78 -1.44 9.63 5.96
CA VAL A 78 -1.83 9.28 7.33
C VAL A 78 -1.44 10.38 8.32
N ALA A 79 -0.22 10.93 8.22
CA ALA A 79 0.24 12.01 9.08
C ALA A 79 -0.61 13.30 8.90
N VAL A 80 -0.91 13.66 7.66
CA VAL A 80 -1.76 14.83 7.35
C VAL A 80 -3.16 14.64 7.91
N ARG A 81 -3.70 13.42 7.87
CA ARG A 81 -5.04 13.13 8.43
C ARG A 81 -5.16 13.44 9.91
N MET A 82 -4.05 13.40 10.65
CA MET A 82 -4.02 13.74 12.09
C MET A 82 -4.16 15.26 12.35
N ILE A 83 -4.03 16.11 11.33
CA ILE A 83 -4.19 17.55 11.47
C ILE A 83 -5.68 17.90 11.57
N PRO A 84 -6.16 18.51 12.67
CA PRO A 84 -7.57 18.88 12.81
C PRO A 84 -8.04 19.75 11.65
N VAL A 85 -9.30 19.60 11.26
CA VAL A 85 -10.01 20.35 10.21
C VAL A 85 -9.46 20.10 8.79
N VAL A 86 -8.17 20.37 8.56
CA VAL A 86 -7.55 20.28 7.22
C VAL A 86 -7.27 18.82 6.84
N GLY A 87 -6.89 18.01 7.81
CA GLY A 87 -6.50 16.60 7.59
C GLY A 87 -7.63 15.73 7.09
N TRP A 88 -8.86 16.07 7.42
CA TRP A 88 -10.04 15.33 6.95
C TRP A 88 -10.20 15.35 5.42
N ILE A 89 -9.82 16.43 4.74
CA ILE A 89 -9.89 16.55 3.28
C ILE A 89 -8.53 16.20 2.65
N LEU A 90 -7.44 16.78 3.15
CA LEU A 90 -6.11 16.60 2.54
C LEU A 90 -5.55 15.19 2.74
N GLY A 91 -5.87 14.53 3.86
CA GLY A 91 -5.45 13.15 4.10
C GLY A 91 -5.93 12.20 3.01
N PRO A 92 -7.24 12.06 2.77
CA PRO A 92 -7.77 11.24 1.68
C PRO A 92 -7.24 11.63 0.29
N ILE A 93 -7.09 12.92 -0.02
CA ILE A 93 -6.52 13.37 -1.29
C ILE A 93 -5.08 12.85 -1.45
N THR A 94 -4.27 12.95 -0.41
CA THR A 94 -2.89 12.43 -0.42
C THR A 94 -2.88 10.92 -0.58
N LEU A 95 -3.82 10.19 0.04
CA LEU A 95 -3.96 8.74 -0.13
C LEU A 95 -4.37 8.36 -1.56
N ILE A 96 -5.24 9.14 -2.23
CA ILE A 96 -5.57 8.94 -3.64
C ILE A 96 -4.30 9.01 -4.48
N VAL A 97 -3.49 10.06 -4.29
CA VAL A 97 -2.22 10.22 -5.02
C VAL A 97 -1.26 9.06 -4.71
N ALA A 98 -1.17 8.64 -3.46
CA ALA A 98 -0.35 7.48 -3.06
C ALA A 98 -0.75 6.21 -3.83
N PHE A 99 -2.04 5.89 -3.87
CA PHE A 99 -2.54 4.71 -4.59
C PHE A 99 -2.40 4.84 -6.12
N ILE A 100 -2.47 6.05 -6.69
CA ILE A 100 -2.16 6.28 -8.11
C ILE A 100 -0.70 5.92 -8.40
N PHE A 101 0.26 6.37 -7.58
CA PHE A 101 1.66 5.99 -7.74
C PHE A 101 1.89 4.50 -7.57
N MET A 102 1.22 3.86 -6.61
CA MET A 102 1.26 2.41 -6.45
C MET A 102 0.70 1.69 -7.68
N LEU A 103 -0.44 2.15 -8.21
CA LEU A 103 -1.05 1.61 -9.42
C LEU A 103 -0.08 1.67 -10.60
N LEU A 104 0.53 2.82 -10.83
CA LEU A 104 1.52 3.03 -11.91
C LEU A 104 2.77 2.17 -11.71
N GLY A 105 3.21 2.00 -10.47
CA GLY A 105 4.33 1.14 -10.14
C GLY A 105 4.04 -0.34 -10.41
N TYR A 106 2.92 -0.85 -9.92
CA TYR A 106 2.49 -2.23 -10.18
C TYR A 106 2.20 -2.49 -11.66
N ALA A 107 1.60 -1.52 -12.38
CA ALA A 107 1.38 -1.61 -13.81
C ALA A 107 2.71 -1.73 -14.58
N GLY A 108 3.71 -0.94 -14.20
CA GLY A 108 5.06 -1.01 -14.79
C GLY A 108 5.70 -2.37 -14.57
N LEU A 109 5.74 -2.84 -13.32
CA LEU A 109 6.33 -4.14 -12.98
C LEU A 109 5.60 -5.33 -13.61
N LYS A 110 4.26 -5.25 -13.73
CA LYS A 110 3.45 -6.29 -14.41
C LYS A 110 3.78 -6.39 -15.90
N LYS A 111 4.12 -5.28 -16.55
CA LYS A 111 4.47 -5.23 -17.99
C LYS A 111 5.94 -5.49 -18.24
N SER A 112 6.79 -5.45 -17.22
CA SER A 112 8.23 -5.64 -17.37
C SER A 112 8.56 -7.01 -17.95
N THR A 113 9.59 -7.03 -18.80
CA THR A 113 10.15 -8.25 -19.36
C THR A 113 11.19 -8.89 -18.45
N THR A 114 11.78 -8.10 -17.56
CA THR A 114 12.90 -8.49 -16.69
C THR A 114 12.48 -8.74 -15.26
N PHE A 115 11.30 -8.26 -14.83
CA PHE A 115 10.86 -8.42 -13.45
C PHE A 115 10.42 -9.88 -13.16
N PRO A 116 11.10 -10.60 -12.26
CA PRO A 116 10.89 -12.03 -12.07
C PRO A 116 9.52 -12.38 -11.47
N PHE A 117 8.83 -11.41 -10.85
CA PHE A 117 7.55 -11.62 -10.15
C PHE A 117 6.38 -10.88 -10.81
N LYS A 118 6.46 -10.58 -12.10
CA LYS A 118 5.43 -9.82 -12.84
C LYS A 118 4.02 -10.40 -12.71
N ASP A 119 3.89 -11.72 -12.69
CA ASP A 119 2.59 -12.41 -12.61
C ASP A 119 1.92 -12.22 -11.22
N ALA A 120 2.72 -12.00 -10.18
CA ALA A 120 2.20 -11.71 -8.84
C ALA A 120 1.70 -10.26 -8.70
N MET A 121 2.07 -9.35 -9.62
CA MET A 121 1.72 -7.93 -9.55
C MET A 121 0.25 -7.64 -9.92
N GLY A 122 -0.47 -8.62 -10.46
CA GLY A 122 -1.88 -8.44 -10.84
C GLY A 122 -2.80 -8.10 -9.66
N LEU A 123 -2.67 -8.79 -8.54
CA LEU A 123 -3.48 -8.53 -7.34
C LEU A 123 -3.17 -7.18 -6.68
N PRO A 124 -1.90 -6.80 -6.43
CA PRO A 124 -1.57 -5.46 -5.94
C PRO A 124 -2.00 -4.32 -6.88
N PHE A 125 -1.97 -4.56 -8.19
CA PHE A 125 -2.50 -3.61 -9.18
C PHE A 125 -4.00 -3.35 -8.96
N VAL A 126 -4.82 -4.42 -8.87
CA VAL A 126 -6.27 -4.30 -8.59
C VAL A 126 -6.51 -3.68 -7.21
N ALA A 127 -5.72 -4.07 -6.21
CA ALA A 127 -5.78 -3.49 -4.87
C ALA A 127 -5.59 -1.97 -4.89
N SER A 128 -4.67 -1.46 -5.72
CA SER A 128 -4.44 -0.01 -5.83
C SER A 128 -5.65 0.73 -6.40
N ILE A 129 -6.38 0.12 -7.34
CA ILE A 129 -7.64 0.68 -7.86
C ILE A 129 -8.69 0.76 -6.74
N ILE A 130 -8.87 -0.33 -5.99
CA ILE A 130 -9.81 -0.37 -4.86
C ILE A 130 -9.39 0.65 -3.79
N GLY A 131 -8.09 0.81 -3.54
CA GLY A 131 -7.55 1.80 -2.60
C GLY A 131 -7.86 3.25 -3.00
N ILE A 132 -7.80 3.57 -4.31
CA ILE A 132 -8.23 4.88 -4.83
C ILE A 132 -9.71 5.11 -4.51
N VAL A 133 -10.57 4.13 -4.83
CA VAL A 133 -12.01 4.21 -4.57
C VAL A 133 -12.27 4.35 -3.07
N ALA A 134 -11.57 3.59 -2.23
CA ALA A 134 -11.66 3.69 -0.78
C ALA A 134 -11.33 5.10 -0.26
N ALA A 135 -10.25 5.70 -0.78
CA ALA A 135 -9.84 7.03 -0.39
C ALA A 135 -10.83 8.11 -0.85
N ILE A 136 -11.45 7.95 -2.02
CA ILE A 136 -12.54 8.84 -2.51
C ILE A 136 -13.74 8.77 -1.55
N PHE A 137 -14.17 7.57 -1.17
CA PHE A 137 -15.27 7.41 -0.21
C PHE A 137 -14.97 8.07 1.13
N LYS A 138 -13.73 8.03 1.61
CA LYS A 138 -13.33 8.67 2.88
C LYS A 138 -13.50 10.20 2.91
N ILE A 139 -13.68 10.85 1.77
CA ILE A 139 -14.01 12.28 1.71
C ILE A 139 -15.48 12.52 2.13
N ILE A 140 -16.35 11.51 1.96
CA ILE A 140 -17.77 11.62 2.31
C ILE A 140 -17.95 11.33 3.80
N PRO A 141 -18.52 12.26 4.59
CA PRO A 141 -18.71 12.07 6.02
C PRO A 141 -19.56 10.83 6.37
N VAL A 142 -19.29 10.24 7.51
CA VAL A 142 -20.04 9.13 8.14
C VAL A 142 -20.12 7.87 7.26
N VAL A 143 -21.01 7.82 6.29
CA VAL A 143 -21.23 6.62 5.43
C VAL A 143 -20.00 6.31 4.59
N GLY A 144 -19.37 7.33 4.02
CA GLY A 144 -18.18 7.16 3.19
C GLY A 144 -16.98 6.65 3.98
N THR A 145 -16.82 7.05 5.23
CA THR A 145 -15.75 6.54 6.11
C THR A 145 -15.90 5.03 6.32
N THR A 146 -17.11 4.55 6.62
CA THR A 146 -17.37 3.12 6.80
C THR A 146 -17.11 2.32 5.52
N VAL A 147 -17.67 2.76 4.39
CA VAL A 147 -17.45 2.13 3.09
C VAL A 147 -15.97 2.16 2.70
N GLY A 148 -15.31 3.30 2.88
CA GLY A 148 -13.88 3.45 2.61
C GLY A 148 -13.03 2.49 3.44
N ASN A 149 -13.35 2.29 4.73
CA ASN A 149 -12.63 1.33 5.58
C ASN A 149 -12.84 -0.12 5.12
N ILE A 150 -14.06 -0.52 4.73
CA ILE A 150 -14.34 -1.85 4.18
C ILE A 150 -13.49 -2.08 2.91
N LEU A 151 -13.46 -1.11 2.01
CA LEU A 151 -12.65 -1.20 0.79
C LEU A 151 -11.15 -1.25 1.09
N LEU A 152 -10.67 -0.53 2.12
CA LEU A 152 -9.28 -0.63 2.56
C LEU A 152 -8.93 -2.01 3.10
N ILE A 153 -9.83 -2.68 3.82
CA ILE A 153 -9.63 -4.07 4.26
C ILE A 153 -9.37 -4.95 3.04
N VAL A 154 -10.22 -4.86 2.01
CA VAL A 154 -10.05 -5.60 0.76
C VAL A 154 -8.72 -5.25 0.08
N THR A 155 -8.38 -3.96 0.00
CA THR A 155 -7.12 -3.47 -0.56
C THR A 155 -5.92 -4.13 0.11
N PHE A 156 -5.84 -4.10 1.44
CA PHE A 156 -4.72 -4.66 2.18
C PHE A 156 -4.63 -6.19 2.06
N ILE A 157 -5.77 -6.90 2.05
CA ILE A 157 -5.80 -8.35 1.83
C ILE A 157 -5.26 -8.69 0.43
N LEU A 158 -5.68 -7.98 -0.61
CA LEU A 158 -5.20 -8.23 -1.97
C LEU A 158 -3.71 -7.93 -2.15
N ILE A 159 -3.21 -6.85 -1.53
CA ILE A 159 -1.76 -6.56 -1.49
C ILE A 159 -1.03 -7.72 -0.82
N LEU A 160 -1.50 -8.16 0.35
CA LEU A 160 -0.90 -9.24 1.10
C LEU A 160 -0.84 -10.55 0.30
N VAL A 161 -1.96 -10.94 -0.32
CA VAL A 161 -2.03 -12.17 -1.12
C VAL A 161 -1.14 -12.09 -2.36
N GLY A 162 -1.07 -10.93 -3.01
CA GLY A 162 -0.17 -10.71 -4.16
C GLY A 162 1.30 -10.87 -3.78
N TRP A 163 1.74 -10.24 -2.71
CA TRP A 163 3.12 -10.34 -2.22
C TRP A 163 3.47 -11.71 -1.62
N LYS A 164 2.49 -12.45 -1.07
CA LYS A 164 2.69 -13.83 -0.63
C LYS A 164 3.11 -14.76 -1.77
N LYS A 165 2.61 -14.53 -2.97
CA LYS A 165 3.01 -15.31 -4.16
C LYS A 165 4.50 -15.15 -4.48
N ILE A 166 5.08 -13.97 -4.20
CA ILE A 166 6.52 -13.70 -4.38
C ILE A 166 7.35 -14.50 -3.38
N ASN A 167 6.90 -14.54 -2.12
CA ASN A 167 7.61 -15.27 -1.06
C ASN A 167 7.64 -16.79 -1.31
N ASN A 168 6.63 -17.31 -1.99
CA ASN A 168 6.50 -18.74 -2.30
C ASN A 168 7.10 -19.12 -3.68
N ALA A 169 7.56 -18.13 -4.45
CA ALA A 169 8.24 -18.42 -5.71
C ALA A 169 9.58 -19.11 -5.43
N PRO A 170 9.92 -20.19 -6.15
CA PRO A 170 11.23 -20.82 -6.01
C PRO A 170 12.30 -19.75 -6.27
N ALA A 171 13.33 -19.73 -5.43
CA ALA A 171 14.49 -18.88 -5.68
C ALA A 171 15.00 -19.23 -7.08
N ALA A 172 15.04 -18.23 -7.95
CA ALA A 172 15.62 -18.43 -9.27
C ALA A 172 17.04 -18.97 -9.09
N ALA A 173 17.26 -20.17 -9.60
CA ALA A 173 18.54 -20.87 -9.55
C ALA A 173 19.60 -20.13 -10.35
#